data_0e72d99751bc9a5271144c8c31f0b220
#
_entry.id   0e72d99751bc9a5271144c8c31f0b220
#
_cell.length_a   1.000
_cell.length_b   1.000
_cell.length_c   1.000
_cell.angle_alpha   90.00
_cell.angle_beta   90.00
_cell.angle_gamma   90.00
#
_symmetry.space_group_name_H-M   'P 1'
#
loop_
_entity.id
_entity.type
_entity.pdbx_description
1 polymer ?
#
loop_
_entity_poly.entity_id
_entity_poly.type
_entity_poly.pdbx_seq_one_letter_code
_entity_poly.pdbx_strand_id
1 'polypeptide(L)'
;MCYRLFIKDDLDAITPEELEEAIAALPEWRREKTLRFKHEQGRKECAFSYLLLCQALREVYGITKQPQFSIGEHGKPSLVLETSDIHFNLSHCKSAIACVVAPFAVGVDIERIGRYDEALARHVLNDQEFAAVQQASDPQLAFTRYWTQKEAVVKLTGRGIDDDLKNLLLKYKDVALRTEESPDKGYVLTVASYTSKTV
;
A
#
# COMPACT_ATOMS: atom_id res chain seq x y z
N MET A 1 -15.49 11.04 -7.40
CA MET A 1 -14.14 10.86 -8.02
C MET A 1 -13.74 9.40 -7.81
N CYS A 2 -13.16 8.74 -8.82
CA CYS A 2 -12.91 7.30 -8.75
C CYS A 2 -11.39 7.05 -8.86
N TYR A 3 -10.85 6.25 -7.95
CA TYR A 3 -9.51 5.68 -8.08
C TYR A 3 -9.57 4.33 -8.79
N ARG A 4 -8.43 3.84 -9.26
CA ARG A 4 -8.28 2.48 -9.79
C ARG A 4 -7.27 1.73 -8.94
N LEU A 5 -7.68 0.56 -8.48
CA LEU A 5 -6.89 -0.35 -7.66
C LEU A 5 -6.46 -1.56 -8.48
N PHE A 6 -5.19 -1.90 -8.40
CA PHE A 6 -4.57 -3.07 -9.01
C PHE A 6 -3.95 -3.91 -7.92
N ILE A 7 -4.15 -5.21 -7.97
CA ILE A 7 -3.61 -6.16 -6.99
C ILE A 7 -2.89 -7.29 -7.74
N LYS A 8 -1.71 -7.65 -7.26
CA LYS A 8 -1.00 -8.88 -7.62
C LYS A 8 -0.85 -9.69 -6.34
N ASP A 9 -1.59 -10.79 -6.21
CA ASP A 9 -1.71 -11.59 -4.98
C ASP A 9 -1.24 -13.05 -5.15
N ASP A 10 -0.34 -13.26 -6.08
CA ASP A 10 0.29 -14.53 -6.41
C ASP A 10 1.82 -14.52 -6.24
N LEU A 11 2.37 -13.62 -5.38
CA LEU A 11 3.82 -13.49 -5.21
C LEU A 11 4.50 -14.77 -4.74
N ASP A 12 3.81 -15.57 -3.94
CA ASP A 12 4.33 -16.85 -3.46
C ASP A 12 4.43 -17.89 -4.59
N ALA A 13 3.64 -17.75 -5.67
CA ALA A 13 3.64 -18.66 -6.83
C ALA A 13 4.66 -18.28 -7.91
N ILE A 14 5.29 -17.09 -7.83
CA ILE A 14 6.27 -16.62 -8.82
C ILE A 14 7.51 -17.51 -8.76
N THR A 15 7.85 -18.11 -9.91
CA THR A 15 9.05 -18.95 -10.05
C THR A 15 10.33 -18.10 -10.16
N PRO A 16 11.51 -18.70 -9.92
CA PRO A 16 12.79 -18.01 -10.14
C PRO A 16 12.93 -17.47 -11.57
N GLU A 17 12.50 -18.24 -12.58
CA GLU A 17 12.57 -17.86 -13.99
C GLU A 17 11.69 -16.64 -14.28
N GLU A 18 10.45 -16.62 -13.79
CA GLU A 18 9.54 -15.46 -13.91
C GLU A 18 10.11 -14.22 -13.23
N LEU A 19 10.79 -14.39 -12.08
CA LEU A 19 11.45 -13.29 -11.39
C LEU A 19 12.63 -12.75 -12.20
N GLU A 20 13.44 -13.61 -12.80
CA GLU A 20 14.57 -13.20 -13.65
C GLU A 20 14.06 -12.44 -14.89
N GLU A 21 13.01 -12.91 -15.55
CA GLU A 21 12.37 -12.22 -16.68
C GLU A 21 11.81 -10.84 -16.24
N ALA A 22 11.14 -10.78 -15.10
CA ALA A 22 10.64 -9.53 -14.54
C ALA A 22 11.78 -8.52 -14.27
N ILE A 23 12.89 -8.99 -13.67
CA ILE A 23 14.06 -8.15 -13.40
C ILE A 23 14.73 -7.69 -14.71
N ALA A 24 14.82 -8.54 -15.73
CA ALA A 24 15.39 -8.19 -17.02
C ALA A 24 14.55 -7.10 -17.74
N ALA A 25 13.24 -7.08 -17.55
CA ALA A 25 12.34 -6.08 -18.11
C ALA A 25 12.39 -4.69 -17.42
N LEU A 26 13.05 -4.59 -16.24
CA LEU A 26 13.16 -3.34 -15.51
C LEU A 26 14.17 -2.37 -16.17
N PRO A 27 13.95 -1.05 -16.08
CA PRO A 27 14.97 -0.08 -16.40
C PRO A 27 16.21 -0.25 -15.49
N GLU A 28 17.39 0.13 -15.99
CA GLU A 28 18.67 -0.13 -15.33
C GLU A 28 18.69 0.28 -13.85
N TRP A 29 18.28 1.52 -13.54
CA TRP A 29 18.25 2.02 -12.17
C TRP A 29 17.36 1.19 -11.23
N ARG A 30 16.23 0.68 -11.76
CA ARG A 30 15.32 -0.16 -10.96
C ARG A 30 15.84 -1.57 -10.79
N ARG A 31 16.47 -2.11 -11.85
CA ARG A 31 17.14 -3.41 -11.82
C ARG A 31 18.26 -3.43 -10.79
N GLU A 32 19.11 -2.41 -10.79
CA GLU A 32 20.17 -2.27 -9.78
C GLU A 32 19.60 -2.23 -8.36
N LYS A 33 18.54 -1.42 -8.13
CA LYS A 33 17.87 -1.35 -6.83
C LYS A 33 17.32 -2.72 -6.43
N THR A 34 16.69 -3.44 -7.35
CA THR A 34 16.13 -4.78 -7.10
C THR A 34 17.20 -5.79 -6.72
N LEU A 35 18.34 -5.78 -7.41
CA LEU A 35 19.44 -6.69 -7.16
C LEU A 35 20.19 -6.45 -5.84
N ARG A 36 20.03 -5.27 -5.20
CA ARG A 36 20.57 -5.00 -3.85
C ARG A 36 19.87 -5.79 -2.75
N PHE A 37 18.63 -6.24 -2.98
CA PHE A 37 17.95 -7.10 -2.01
C PHE A 37 18.62 -8.48 -1.93
N LYS A 38 19.00 -8.89 -0.72
CA LYS A 38 19.65 -10.18 -0.49
C LYS A 38 18.71 -11.37 -0.69
N HIS A 39 17.44 -11.20 -0.29
CA HIS A 39 16.44 -12.24 -0.32
C HIS A 39 15.55 -12.10 -1.55
N GLU A 40 15.14 -13.23 -2.13
CA GLU A 40 14.26 -13.33 -3.29
C GLU A 40 12.95 -12.57 -3.07
N GLN A 41 12.36 -12.68 -1.86
CA GLN A 41 11.14 -11.97 -1.50
C GLN A 41 11.24 -10.45 -1.74
N GLY A 42 12.31 -9.81 -1.25
CA GLY A 42 12.49 -8.37 -1.47
C GLY A 42 12.72 -8.01 -2.95
N ARG A 43 13.31 -8.92 -3.74
CA ARG A 43 13.42 -8.76 -5.19
C ARG A 43 12.06 -8.84 -5.87
N LYS A 44 11.22 -9.83 -5.51
CA LYS A 44 9.84 -9.96 -5.99
C LYS A 44 9.05 -8.68 -5.68
N GLU A 45 9.02 -8.26 -4.43
CA GLU A 45 8.32 -7.04 -4.01
C GLU A 45 8.80 -5.79 -4.76
N CYS A 46 10.12 -5.62 -4.90
CA CYS A 46 10.70 -4.47 -5.60
C CYS A 46 10.36 -4.49 -7.10
N ALA A 47 10.56 -5.62 -7.79
CA ALA A 47 10.34 -5.72 -9.23
C ALA A 47 8.84 -5.57 -9.58
N PHE A 48 7.99 -6.37 -8.96
CA PHE A 48 6.58 -6.43 -9.31
C PHE A 48 5.79 -5.21 -8.84
N SER A 49 6.20 -4.51 -7.77
CA SER A 49 5.60 -3.21 -7.43
C SER A 49 5.80 -2.17 -8.54
N TYR A 50 6.98 -2.13 -9.13
CA TYR A 50 7.25 -1.22 -10.24
C TYR A 50 6.48 -1.61 -11.51
N LEU A 51 6.46 -2.89 -11.86
CA LEU A 51 5.74 -3.39 -13.03
C LEU A 51 4.23 -3.17 -12.89
N LEU A 52 3.66 -3.39 -11.70
CA LEU A 52 2.25 -3.15 -11.42
C LEU A 52 1.88 -1.66 -11.54
N LEU A 53 2.76 -0.76 -11.09
CA LEU A 53 2.58 0.69 -11.30
C LEU A 53 2.63 1.05 -12.79
N CYS A 54 3.60 0.52 -13.56
CA CYS A 54 3.68 0.76 -15.00
C CYS A 54 2.43 0.25 -15.73
N GLN A 55 1.92 -0.91 -15.33
CA GLN A 55 0.65 -1.45 -15.84
C GLN A 55 -0.51 -0.50 -15.53
N ALA A 56 -0.65 -0.07 -14.28
CA ALA A 56 -1.72 0.84 -13.84
C ALA A 56 -1.69 2.17 -14.62
N LEU A 57 -0.51 2.76 -14.78
CA LEU A 57 -0.33 4.01 -15.52
C LEU A 57 -0.68 3.85 -17.00
N ARG A 58 -0.30 2.75 -17.61
CA ARG A 58 -0.63 2.43 -19.02
C ARG A 58 -2.12 2.25 -19.21
N GLU A 59 -2.77 1.43 -18.37
CA GLU A 59 -4.19 1.07 -18.54
C GLU A 59 -5.14 2.24 -18.23
N VAL A 60 -4.80 3.07 -17.24
CA VAL A 60 -5.69 4.15 -16.79
C VAL A 60 -5.43 5.46 -17.52
N TYR A 61 -4.17 5.76 -17.82
CA TYR A 61 -3.74 7.08 -18.33
C TYR A 61 -3.03 7.02 -19.68
N GLY A 62 -2.84 5.82 -20.27
CA GLY A 62 -2.13 5.66 -21.53
C GLY A 62 -0.63 5.97 -21.47
N ILE A 63 -0.05 6.04 -20.26
CA ILE A 63 1.36 6.36 -20.07
C ILE A 63 2.19 5.08 -20.31
N THR A 64 2.95 5.07 -21.42
CA THR A 64 3.83 3.95 -21.81
C THR A 64 5.31 4.25 -21.57
N LYS A 65 5.67 5.52 -21.38
CA LYS A 65 7.05 5.93 -21.03
C LYS A 65 7.38 5.50 -19.59
N GLN A 66 8.67 5.27 -19.36
CA GLN A 66 9.15 4.98 -18.01
C GLN A 66 8.83 6.13 -17.06
N PRO A 67 8.14 5.86 -15.92
CA PRO A 67 7.81 6.91 -14.97
C PRO A 67 9.08 7.43 -14.28
N GLN A 68 9.16 8.76 -14.14
CA GLN A 68 10.16 9.43 -13.33
C GLN A 68 9.55 9.83 -12.00
N PHE A 69 10.36 9.80 -10.94
CA PHE A 69 9.90 10.05 -9.59
C PHE A 69 10.67 11.17 -8.92
N SER A 70 9.98 12.00 -8.19
CA SER A 70 10.52 12.83 -7.12
C SER A 70 10.23 12.19 -5.77
N ILE A 71 11.08 12.45 -4.79
CA ILE A 71 10.92 11.93 -3.43
C ILE A 71 10.60 13.09 -2.50
N GLY A 72 9.46 13.02 -1.83
CA GLY A 72 9.07 14.01 -0.84
C GLY A 72 9.89 13.93 0.45
N GLU A 73 9.70 14.88 1.34
CA GLU A 73 10.46 15.05 2.60
C GLU A 73 10.45 13.77 3.47
N HIS A 74 9.33 13.06 3.50
CA HIS A 74 9.17 11.81 4.27
C HIS A 74 9.30 10.53 3.41
N GLY A 75 9.97 10.63 2.25
CA GLY A 75 10.27 9.47 1.41
C GLY A 75 9.13 9.00 0.51
N LYS A 76 7.95 9.65 0.51
CA LYS A 76 6.84 9.30 -0.38
C LYS A 76 7.20 9.66 -1.82
N PRO A 77 7.21 8.69 -2.77
CA PRO A 77 7.45 8.98 -4.18
C PRO A 77 6.24 9.65 -4.83
N SER A 78 6.50 10.60 -5.73
CA SER A 78 5.51 11.24 -6.59
C SER A 78 5.97 11.16 -8.03
N LEU A 79 5.02 11.08 -8.98
CA LEU A 79 5.33 11.12 -10.41
C LEU A 79 5.75 12.51 -10.84
N VAL A 80 6.81 12.59 -11.67
CA VAL A 80 7.20 13.81 -12.35
C VAL A 80 6.52 13.81 -13.72
N LEU A 81 5.48 14.63 -13.88
CA LEU A 81 4.67 14.73 -15.10
C LEU A 81 4.56 16.19 -15.55
N GLU A 82 4.56 16.40 -16.87
CA GLU A 82 4.53 17.77 -17.44
C GLU A 82 3.13 18.41 -17.34
N THR A 83 2.05 17.63 -17.34
CA THR A 83 0.69 18.14 -17.60
C THR A 83 -0.43 17.52 -16.78
N SER A 84 -0.19 16.55 -15.90
CA SER A 84 -1.27 15.86 -15.21
C SER A 84 -1.00 15.64 -13.73
N ASP A 85 -2.04 15.83 -12.93
CA ASP A 85 -2.02 15.58 -11.49
C ASP A 85 -2.45 14.10 -11.26
N ILE A 86 -1.47 13.19 -11.40
CA ILE A 86 -1.68 11.77 -11.18
C ILE A 86 -0.99 11.38 -9.89
N HIS A 87 -1.78 10.91 -8.94
CA HIS A 87 -1.30 10.37 -7.69
C HIS A 87 -1.30 8.84 -7.74
N PHE A 88 -0.32 8.25 -7.07
CA PHE A 88 -0.28 6.82 -6.85
C PHE A 88 0.18 6.50 -5.44
N ASN A 89 -0.13 5.29 -5.02
CA ASN A 89 0.45 4.72 -3.81
C ASN A 89 0.61 3.21 -3.99
N LEU A 90 1.62 2.66 -3.33
CA LEU A 90 1.99 1.25 -3.37
C LEU A 90 2.11 0.70 -1.96
N SER A 91 1.66 -0.52 -1.77
CA SER A 91 1.93 -1.31 -0.58
C SER A 91 2.15 -2.77 -0.97
N HIS A 92 2.85 -3.51 -0.13
CA HIS A 92 3.06 -4.93 -0.31
C HIS A 92 3.15 -5.65 1.03
N CYS A 93 2.69 -6.87 1.05
CA CYS A 93 2.98 -7.86 2.06
C CYS A 93 3.66 -9.07 1.38
N LYS A 94 3.94 -10.13 2.15
CA LYS A 94 4.69 -11.29 1.63
C LYS A 94 4.04 -11.91 0.39
N SER A 95 2.71 -12.01 0.35
CA SER A 95 1.95 -12.70 -0.71
C SER A 95 1.36 -11.79 -1.77
N ALA A 96 1.27 -10.46 -1.52
CA ALA A 96 0.54 -9.55 -2.39
C ALA A 96 1.15 -8.16 -2.49
N ILE A 97 0.87 -7.49 -3.61
CA ILE A 97 1.18 -6.10 -3.88
C ILE A 97 -0.11 -5.38 -4.26
N ALA A 98 -0.33 -4.19 -3.72
CA ALA A 98 -1.40 -3.30 -4.10
C ALA A 98 -0.84 -2.01 -4.70
N CYS A 99 -1.42 -1.57 -5.80
CA CYS A 99 -1.15 -0.29 -6.45
C CYS A 99 -2.47 0.45 -6.67
N VAL A 100 -2.56 1.67 -6.17
CA VAL A 100 -3.69 2.55 -6.43
C VAL A 100 -3.22 3.76 -7.22
N VAL A 101 -4.01 4.17 -8.24
CA VAL A 101 -3.79 5.38 -9.03
C VAL A 101 -5.07 6.22 -9.05
N ALA A 102 -4.93 7.55 -8.96
CA ALA A 102 -6.06 8.48 -8.90
C ALA A 102 -5.65 9.88 -9.37
N PRO A 103 -6.60 10.75 -9.79
CA PRO A 103 -6.36 12.17 -10.07
C PRO A 103 -6.44 13.03 -8.78
N PHE A 104 -6.22 12.45 -7.61
CA PHE A 104 -6.22 13.09 -6.29
C PHE A 104 -5.39 12.27 -5.32
N ALA A 105 -5.01 12.87 -4.19
CA ALA A 105 -4.21 12.20 -3.16
C ALA A 105 -4.91 10.92 -2.66
N VAL A 106 -4.15 9.84 -2.61
CA VAL A 106 -4.62 8.51 -2.23
C VAL A 106 -3.53 7.75 -1.46
N GLY A 107 -3.95 6.90 -0.53
CA GLY A 107 -3.09 5.97 0.18
C GLY A 107 -3.63 4.54 0.05
N VAL A 108 -2.76 3.56 0.05
CA VAL A 108 -3.13 2.14 0.10
C VAL A 108 -2.22 1.39 1.05
N ASP A 109 -2.81 0.50 1.80
CA ASP A 109 -2.05 -0.47 2.57
C ASP A 109 -2.61 -1.88 2.41
N ILE A 110 -1.72 -2.87 2.37
CA ILE A 110 -2.04 -4.29 2.30
C ILE A 110 -1.15 -5.04 3.29
N GLU A 111 -1.78 -5.78 4.19
CA GLU A 111 -1.09 -6.49 5.25
C GLU A 111 -1.55 -7.93 5.36
N ARG A 112 -0.60 -8.83 5.62
CA ARG A 112 -0.90 -10.22 5.88
C ARG A 112 -1.62 -10.36 7.21
N ILE A 113 -2.69 -11.16 7.25
CA ILE A 113 -3.31 -11.60 8.50
C ILE A 113 -2.28 -12.47 9.23
N GLY A 114 -1.68 -11.93 10.27
CA GLY A 114 -0.58 -12.53 11.00
C GLY A 114 -0.91 -12.78 12.46
N ARG A 115 0.07 -13.25 13.21
CA ARG A 115 -0.10 -13.46 14.65
C ARG A 115 -0.43 -12.14 15.33
N TYR A 116 -1.50 -12.13 16.13
CA TYR A 116 -1.86 -11.00 16.97
C TYR A 116 -0.83 -10.79 18.08
N ASP A 117 -0.27 -9.58 18.13
CA ASP A 117 0.64 -9.13 19.17
C ASP A 117 -0.04 -8.06 20.02
N GLU A 118 -0.39 -8.41 21.25
CA GLU A 118 -1.11 -7.53 22.16
C GLU A 118 -0.28 -6.29 22.56
N ALA A 119 1.03 -6.43 22.70
CA ALA A 119 1.90 -5.29 23.06
C ALA A 119 1.93 -4.25 21.93
N LEU A 120 2.06 -4.71 20.67
CA LEU A 120 1.96 -3.84 19.51
C LEU A 120 0.57 -3.21 19.43
N ALA A 121 -0.49 -3.99 19.62
CA ALA A 121 -1.87 -3.48 19.58
C ALA A 121 -2.09 -2.36 20.61
N ARG A 122 -1.64 -2.53 21.84
CA ARG A 122 -1.70 -1.50 22.90
C ARG A 122 -0.89 -0.25 22.55
N HIS A 123 0.14 -0.38 21.75
CA HIS A 123 0.96 0.76 21.30
C HIS A 123 0.27 1.58 20.21
N VAL A 124 -0.45 0.92 19.29
CA VAL A 124 -0.98 1.56 18.06
C VAL A 124 -2.48 1.82 18.08
N LEU A 125 -3.25 1.13 18.93
CA LEU A 125 -4.71 1.28 19.05
C LEU A 125 -5.09 2.16 20.23
N ASN A 126 -6.17 2.94 20.09
CA ASN A 126 -6.81 3.57 21.23
C ASN A 126 -7.65 2.55 22.03
N ASP A 127 -8.15 2.93 23.20
CA ASP A 127 -8.86 2.01 24.09
C ASP A 127 -10.12 1.40 23.47
N GLN A 128 -10.83 2.14 22.62
CA GLN A 128 -12.04 1.65 21.95
C GLN A 128 -11.68 0.63 20.85
N GLU A 129 -10.68 0.93 20.03
CA GLU A 129 -10.18 0.02 18.99
C GLU A 129 -9.59 -1.24 19.61
N PHE A 130 -8.82 -1.10 20.70
CA PHE A 130 -8.25 -2.23 21.41
C PHE A 130 -9.34 -3.13 22.01
N ALA A 131 -10.35 -2.56 22.66
CA ALA A 131 -11.48 -3.32 23.19
C ALA A 131 -12.25 -4.05 22.08
N ALA A 132 -12.44 -3.40 20.93
CA ALA A 132 -13.08 -4.01 19.76
C ALA A 132 -12.28 -5.21 19.23
N VAL A 133 -10.96 -5.12 19.17
CA VAL A 133 -10.09 -6.24 18.77
C VAL A 133 -10.16 -7.38 19.79
N GLN A 134 -10.15 -7.09 21.09
CA GLN A 134 -10.23 -8.10 22.15
C GLN A 134 -11.57 -8.87 22.14
N GLN A 135 -12.65 -8.22 21.73
CA GLN A 135 -14.00 -8.82 21.67
C GLN A 135 -14.31 -9.49 20.33
N ALA A 136 -13.44 -9.34 19.33
CA ALA A 136 -13.66 -9.92 18.02
C ALA A 136 -13.54 -11.45 18.05
N SER A 137 -14.34 -12.13 17.23
CA SER A 137 -14.23 -13.58 17.03
C SER A 137 -12.88 -13.99 16.41
N ASP A 138 -12.27 -13.08 15.63
CA ASP A 138 -10.92 -13.22 15.09
C ASP A 138 -10.12 -11.93 15.40
N PRO A 139 -9.39 -11.92 16.54
CA PRO A 139 -8.57 -10.77 16.93
C PRO A 139 -7.43 -10.45 15.95
N GLN A 140 -6.90 -11.47 15.23
CA GLN A 140 -5.84 -11.27 14.24
C GLN A 140 -6.36 -10.47 13.04
N LEU A 141 -7.50 -10.87 12.51
CA LEU A 141 -8.18 -10.16 11.42
C LEU A 141 -8.58 -8.75 11.84
N ALA A 142 -9.19 -8.59 13.02
CA ALA A 142 -9.63 -7.30 13.54
C ALA A 142 -8.45 -6.34 13.76
N PHE A 143 -7.33 -6.81 14.30
CA PHE A 143 -6.11 -6.02 14.46
C PHE A 143 -5.54 -5.61 13.10
N THR A 144 -5.40 -6.55 12.16
CA THR A 144 -4.87 -6.30 10.82
C THR A 144 -5.72 -5.25 10.09
N ARG A 145 -7.06 -5.27 10.26
CA ARG A 145 -7.96 -4.25 9.74
C ARG A 145 -7.63 -2.85 10.24
N TYR A 146 -7.51 -2.65 11.56
CA TYR A 146 -7.15 -1.35 12.12
C TYR A 146 -5.76 -0.91 11.71
N TRP A 147 -4.82 -1.83 11.65
CA TRP A 147 -3.45 -1.56 11.22
C TRP A 147 -3.41 -1.02 9.79
N THR A 148 -4.02 -1.76 8.82
CA THR A 148 -4.06 -1.31 7.42
C THR A 148 -4.80 0.01 7.24
N GLN A 149 -5.85 0.27 8.03
CA GLN A 149 -6.55 1.55 8.00
C GLN A 149 -5.64 2.70 8.41
N LYS A 150 -4.89 2.56 9.49
CA LYS A 150 -3.94 3.56 9.97
C LYS A 150 -2.80 3.78 8.97
N GLU A 151 -2.18 2.70 8.50
CA GLU A 151 -1.11 2.77 7.51
C GLU A 151 -1.58 3.42 6.18
N ALA A 152 -2.78 3.11 5.71
CA ALA A 152 -3.34 3.76 4.53
C ALA A 152 -3.53 5.27 4.72
N VAL A 153 -3.94 5.74 5.92
CA VAL A 153 -4.02 7.17 6.25
C VAL A 153 -2.64 7.82 6.32
N VAL A 154 -1.65 7.17 6.94
CA VAL A 154 -0.26 7.65 6.97
C VAL A 154 0.28 7.82 5.54
N LYS A 155 0.04 6.83 4.68
CA LYS A 155 0.47 6.86 3.27
C LYS A 155 -0.29 7.93 2.45
N LEU A 156 -1.58 8.14 2.74
CA LEU A 156 -2.36 9.23 2.12
C LEU A 156 -1.74 10.58 2.44
N THR A 157 -1.52 10.86 3.73
CA THR A 157 -1.02 12.15 4.20
C THR A 157 0.44 12.39 3.82
N GLY A 158 1.24 11.33 3.69
CA GLY A 158 2.67 11.41 3.38
C GLY A 158 3.53 12.02 4.50
N ARG A 159 2.99 12.14 5.72
CA ARG A 159 3.70 12.74 6.87
C ARG A 159 4.62 11.77 7.62
N GLY A 160 4.64 10.50 7.20
CA GLY A 160 5.30 9.44 7.95
C GLY A 160 4.49 9.01 9.17
N ILE A 161 5.04 8.07 9.93
CA ILE A 161 4.47 7.66 11.21
C ILE A 161 4.78 8.76 12.22
N ASP A 162 3.73 9.43 12.67
CA ASP A 162 3.77 10.42 13.74
C ASP A 162 3.47 9.71 15.09
N ASP A 163 3.83 10.30 16.22
CA ASP A 163 3.73 9.69 17.56
C ASP A 163 2.29 9.39 18.03
N ASP A 164 1.25 9.87 17.31
CA ASP A 164 -0.15 9.69 17.70
C ASP A 164 -0.92 8.70 16.80
N LEU A 165 -0.33 7.51 16.55
CA LEU A 165 -1.02 6.42 15.84
C LEU A 165 -2.34 6.01 16.54
N LYS A 166 -2.40 6.10 17.87
CA LYS A 166 -3.59 5.70 18.63
C LYS A 166 -4.83 6.44 18.18
N ASN A 167 -4.73 7.75 18.00
CA ASN A 167 -5.87 8.61 17.68
C ASN A 167 -5.98 8.96 16.19
N LEU A 168 -5.16 8.32 15.34
CA LEU A 168 -5.05 8.68 13.93
C LEU A 168 -6.39 8.69 13.21
N LEU A 169 -7.20 7.64 13.37
CA LEU A 169 -8.51 7.55 12.72
C LEU A 169 -9.52 8.56 13.28
N LEU A 170 -9.39 8.97 14.53
CA LEU A 170 -10.21 10.04 15.14
C LEU A 170 -9.80 11.42 14.62
N LYS A 171 -8.50 11.63 14.33
CA LYS A 171 -7.95 12.88 13.80
C LYS A 171 -8.36 13.11 12.34
N TYR A 172 -8.41 12.06 11.53
CA TYR A 172 -8.68 12.12 10.09
C TYR A 172 -10.09 11.63 9.74
N LYS A 173 -11.12 12.21 10.38
CA LYS A 173 -12.53 11.86 10.16
C LYS A 173 -13.07 12.22 8.77
N ASP A 174 -12.37 13.07 8.04
CA ASP A 174 -12.65 13.47 6.66
C ASP A 174 -11.99 12.54 5.62
N VAL A 175 -11.33 11.47 6.08
CA VAL A 175 -10.80 10.43 5.20
C VAL A 175 -11.81 9.30 5.06
N ALA A 176 -12.16 8.99 3.81
CA ALA A 176 -12.91 7.79 3.48
C ALA A 176 -11.96 6.59 3.44
N LEU A 177 -12.32 5.52 4.12
CA LEU A 177 -11.61 4.26 4.14
C LEU A 177 -12.45 3.19 3.45
N ARG A 178 -11.87 2.50 2.49
CA ARG A 178 -12.43 1.28 1.91
C ARG A 178 -11.52 0.11 2.24
N THR A 179 -11.99 -0.75 3.13
CA THR A 179 -11.25 -1.95 3.56
C THR A 179 -11.87 -3.18 2.92
N GLU A 180 -11.02 -4.03 2.36
CA GLU A 180 -11.36 -5.35 1.82
C GLU A 180 -10.62 -6.41 2.63
N GLU A 181 -11.36 -7.35 3.17
CA GLU A 181 -10.84 -8.49 3.92
C GLU A 181 -10.85 -9.72 3.02
N SER A 182 -9.72 -10.38 2.88
CA SER A 182 -9.56 -11.60 2.08
C SER A 182 -8.91 -12.70 2.94
N PRO A 183 -9.64 -13.27 3.92
CA PRO A 183 -9.10 -14.29 4.83
C PRO A 183 -8.62 -15.55 4.09
N ASP A 184 -9.31 -15.94 3.01
CA ASP A 184 -8.94 -17.01 2.10
C ASP A 184 -7.60 -16.80 1.40
N LYS A 185 -7.24 -15.55 1.12
CA LYS A 185 -5.95 -15.12 0.55
C LYS A 185 -4.95 -14.69 1.62
N GLY A 186 -5.37 -14.61 2.88
CA GLY A 186 -4.55 -14.31 4.04
C GLY A 186 -4.11 -12.86 4.18
N TYR A 187 -4.84 -11.87 3.63
CA TYR A 187 -4.53 -10.46 3.77
C TYR A 187 -5.76 -9.56 3.99
N VAL A 188 -5.51 -8.36 4.48
CA VAL A 188 -6.45 -7.22 4.51
C VAL A 188 -5.85 -6.08 3.71
N LEU A 189 -6.67 -5.39 2.94
CA LEU A 189 -6.30 -4.22 2.14
C LEU A 189 -7.18 -3.03 2.51
N THR A 190 -6.59 -1.84 2.64
CA THR A 190 -7.34 -0.58 2.82
C THR A 190 -6.86 0.48 1.84
N VAL A 191 -7.82 1.14 1.17
CA VAL A 191 -7.60 2.36 0.40
C VAL A 191 -8.15 3.55 1.17
N ALA A 192 -7.33 4.60 1.33
CA ALA A 192 -7.68 5.86 1.97
C ALA A 192 -7.71 7.00 0.96
N SER A 193 -8.72 7.85 1.01
CA SER A 193 -8.82 9.08 0.22
C SER A 193 -9.59 10.15 0.99
N TYR A 194 -9.33 11.42 0.71
CA TYR A 194 -10.16 12.48 1.29
C TYR A 194 -11.58 12.40 0.74
N THR A 195 -12.57 12.57 1.62
CA THR A 195 -13.97 12.77 1.20
C THR A 195 -14.05 14.07 0.41
N SER A 196 -14.61 14.03 -0.79
CA SER A 196 -14.88 15.26 -1.53
C SER A 196 -15.78 16.15 -0.66
N LYS A 197 -15.31 17.32 -0.22
CA LYS A 197 -16.21 18.32 0.31
C LYS A 197 -17.16 18.65 -0.83
N THR A 198 -18.43 18.29 -0.68
CA THR A 198 -19.50 18.81 -1.54
C THR A 198 -19.47 20.33 -1.36
N VAL A 199 -19.03 21.02 -2.41
CA VAL A 199 -19.11 22.49 -2.48
C VAL A 199 -20.55 22.87 -2.75
#